data_b33fc60cc66751c9d4487b436a53059b
#
_entry.id   b33fc60cc66751c9d4487b436a53059b
#
_cell.length_a   1.000
_cell.length_b   1.000
_cell.length_c   1.000
_cell.angle_alpha   90.00
_cell.angle_beta   90.00
_cell.angle_gamma   90.00
#
_symmetry.space_group_name_H-M   'P 1'
#
loop_
_entity.id
_entity.type
_entity.pdbx_description
1 polymer ?
#
loop_
_entity_poly.entity_id
_entity_poly.type
_entity_poly.pdbx_seq_one_letter_code
_entity_poly.pdbx_strand_id
1 'polypeptide(L)'
;MISRRNFLRFVPGFGALGASTAAYGVGEPLLQLQVVRYDLQPPQWPTDLQLKIAVVADLHACDPWMTLEHVEAIVDRTNALNADIIVMLGDYVAGHRQVTRYIPATEWAPVLAGLKAPLGVHAILGNHDWWEDKEVQREGK
;
A
#
# COMPACT_ATOMS: atom_id res chain seq x y z
N MET A 1 1.20 34.46 -36.39
CA MET A 1 0.29 33.32 -36.72
C MET A 1 1.13 32.04 -36.87
N ILE A 2 0.86 31.05 -36.09
CA ILE A 2 1.54 29.73 -36.20
C ILE A 2 0.93 29.01 -37.41
N SER A 3 1.75 28.61 -38.39
CA SER A 3 1.24 27.88 -39.56
C SER A 3 0.82 26.46 -39.19
N ARG A 4 -0.22 25.91 -39.88
CA ARG A 4 -0.71 24.53 -39.67
C ARG A 4 0.43 23.52 -39.69
N ARG A 5 1.45 23.74 -40.56
CA ARG A 5 2.62 22.86 -40.68
C ARG A 5 3.50 22.90 -39.44
N ASN A 6 3.66 24.05 -38.79
CA ASN A 6 4.43 24.19 -37.56
C ASN A 6 3.64 23.60 -36.35
N PHE A 7 2.32 23.78 -36.31
CA PHE A 7 1.48 23.16 -35.31
C PHE A 7 1.58 21.62 -35.29
N LEU A 8 1.50 21.01 -36.49
CA LEU A 8 1.61 19.55 -36.63
C LEU A 8 3.00 18.98 -36.23
N ARG A 9 4.06 19.82 -36.23
CA ARG A 9 5.38 19.40 -35.74
C ARG A 9 5.49 19.35 -34.22
N PHE A 10 4.64 20.09 -33.51
CA PHE A 10 4.61 20.10 -32.05
C PHE A 10 3.71 19.02 -31.46
N VAL A 11 2.71 18.55 -32.21
CA VAL A 11 1.76 17.51 -31.73
C VAL A 11 2.46 16.23 -31.23
N PRO A 12 3.48 15.67 -31.93
CA PRO A 12 4.18 14.50 -31.41
C PRO A 12 4.92 14.76 -30.09
N GLY A 13 5.47 15.96 -29.91
CA GLY A 13 6.16 16.34 -28.67
C GLY A 13 5.22 16.45 -27.49
N PHE A 14 4.04 17.03 -27.69
CA PHE A 14 3.01 17.09 -26.64
C PHE A 14 2.43 15.70 -26.31
N GLY A 15 2.26 14.83 -27.32
CA GLY A 15 1.83 13.46 -27.13
C GLY A 15 2.84 12.63 -26.33
N ALA A 16 4.13 12.75 -26.65
CA ALA A 16 5.19 12.07 -25.93
C ALA A 16 5.32 12.57 -24.48
N LEU A 17 5.24 13.88 -24.24
CA LEU A 17 5.29 14.45 -22.90
C LEU A 17 4.07 14.00 -22.06
N GLY A 18 2.86 14.02 -22.64
CA GLY A 18 1.65 13.54 -21.99
C GLY A 18 1.71 12.06 -21.64
N ALA A 19 2.20 11.21 -22.54
CA ALA A 19 2.39 9.78 -22.32
C ALA A 19 3.44 9.51 -21.22
N SER A 20 4.55 10.25 -21.21
CA SER A 20 5.59 10.12 -20.18
C SER A 20 5.08 10.55 -18.80
N THR A 21 4.31 11.63 -18.72
CA THR A 21 3.72 12.10 -17.46
C THR A 21 2.67 11.12 -16.92
N ALA A 22 1.84 10.55 -17.80
CA ALA A 22 0.87 9.54 -17.44
C ALA A 22 1.54 8.24 -16.99
N ALA A 23 2.58 7.79 -17.70
CA ALA A 23 3.35 6.60 -17.33
C ALA A 23 4.06 6.78 -15.97
N TYR A 24 4.59 7.97 -15.71
CA TYR A 24 5.21 8.30 -14.42
C TYR A 24 4.17 8.34 -13.29
N GLY A 25 3.04 9.04 -13.50
CA GLY A 25 1.99 9.17 -12.49
C GLY A 25 1.27 7.87 -12.11
N VAL A 26 1.26 6.87 -13.02
CA VAL A 26 0.68 5.54 -12.76
C VAL A 26 1.76 4.55 -12.31
N GLY A 27 2.97 4.63 -12.86
CA GLY A 27 4.04 3.68 -12.59
C GLY A 27 4.76 3.91 -11.27
N GLU A 28 4.92 5.16 -10.83
CA GLU A 28 5.65 5.46 -9.59
C GLU A 28 5.01 4.84 -8.35
N PRO A 29 3.69 4.95 -8.12
CA PRO A 29 3.05 4.32 -6.96
C PRO A 29 3.15 2.79 -6.96
N LEU A 30 3.24 2.18 -8.15
CA LEU A 30 3.33 0.72 -8.30
C LEU A 30 4.76 0.19 -8.16
N LEU A 31 5.77 1.05 -8.40
CA LEU A 31 7.18 0.63 -8.46
C LEU A 31 8.02 1.10 -7.27
N GLN A 32 7.54 2.04 -6.47
CA GLN A 32 8.31 2.62 -5.38
C GLN A 32 7.58 2.49 -4.04
N LEU A 33 8.01 1.49 -3.27
CA LEU A 33 7.60 1.36 -1.88
C LEU A 33 8.36 2.40 -1.02
N GLN A 34 7.66 3.44 -0.57
CA GLN A 34 8.23 4.51 0.27
C GLN A 34 7.96 4.25 1.74
N VAL A 35 8.98 4.48 2.56
CA VAL A 35 8.86 4.49 4.02
C VAL A 35 8.89 5.92 4.52
N VAL A 36 7.77 6.38 5.07
CA VAL A 36 7.70 7.68 5.74
C VAL A 36 8.07 7.49 7.21
N ARG A 37 8.88 8.39 7.76
CA ARG A 37 9.32 8.33 9.15
C ARG A 37 8.83 9.56 9.92
N TYR A 38 8.36 9.31 11.12
CA TYR A 38 7.94 10.33 12.07
C TYR A 38 8.69 10.11 13.38
N ASP A 39 9.32 11.15 13.89
CA ASP A 39 9.88 11.15 15.24
C ASP A 39 8.90 11.89 16.14
N LEU A 40 8.29 11.16 17.06
CA LEU A 40 7.24 11.67 17.93
C LEU A 40 7.70 11.57 19.40
N GLN A 41 7.46 12.62 20.15
CA GLN A 41 7.64 12.63 21.60
C GLN A 41 6.31 13.02 22.26
N PRO A 42 5.45 12.03 22.57
CA PRO A 42 4.18 12.30 23.22
C PRO A 42 4.37 12.96 24.59
N PRO A 43 3.46 13.81 25.04
CA PRO A 43 3.49 14.34 26.40
C PRO A 43 3.56 13.20 27.44
N GLN A 44 4.44 13.34 28.42
CA GLN A 44 4.67 12.36 29.50
C GLN A 44 5.32 11.03 29.03
N TRP A 45 5.82 10.95 27.79
CA TRP A 45 6.58 9.79 27.35
C TRP A 45 7.91 9.71 28.13
N PRO A 46 8.29 8.53 28.67
CA PRO A 46 9.56 8.36 29.33
C PRO A 46 10.72 8.70 28.39
N THR A 47 11.67 9.51 28.87
CA THR A 47 12.78 10.00 28.03
C THR A 47 13.79 8.92 27.66
N ASP A 48 13.82 7.83 28.40
CA ASP A 48 14.69 6.68 28.24
C ASP A 48 14.05 5.54 27.41
N LEU A 49 12.75 5.66 27.10
CA LEU A 49 12.03 4.67 26.29
C LEU A 49 12.01 5.09 24.83
N GLN A 50 12.77 4.38 24.01
CA GLN A 50 12.70 4.46 22.55
C GLN A 50 11.93 3.27 22.02
N LEU A 51 10.85 3.52 21.28
CA LEU A 51 10.02 2.50 20.67
C LEU A 51 9.88 2.77 19.17
N LYS A 52 10.32 1.83 18.36
CA LYS A 52 10.13 1.88 16.91
C LYS A 52 8.88 1.10 16.51
N ILE A 53 7.89 1.79 15.99
CA ILE A 53 6.64 1.21 15.53
C ILE A 53 6.62 1.26 14.00
N ALA A 54 6.44 0.11 13.35
CA ALA A 54 6.09 0.08 11.93
C ALA A 54 4.57 -0.02 11.79
N VAL A 55 4.02 0.80 10.89
CA VAL A 55 2.59 0.81 10.60
C VAL A 55 2.37 0.42 9.14
N VAL A 56 1.48 -0.53 8.91
CA VAL A 56 1.01 -0.96 7.58
C VAL A 56 -0.50 -0.81 7.55
N ALA A 57 -1.02 -0.17 6.52
CA ALA A 57 -2.45 0.06 6.33
C ALA A 57 -2.82 0.02 4.85
N ASP A 58 -4.10 -0.16 4.55
CA ASP A 58 -4.70 0.08 3.23
C ASP A 58 -4.03 -0.73 2.10
N LEU A 59 -3.80 -2.03 2.32
CA LEU A 59 -3.17 -2.90 1.33
C LEU A 59 -4.06 -3.10 0.11
N HIS A 60 -5.37 -3.30 0.31
CA HIS A 60 -6.33 -3.52 -0.78
C HIS A 60 -5.85 -4.54 -1.82
N ALA A 61 -5.50 -5.76 -1.36
CA ALA A 61 -4.88 -6.80 -2.18
C ALA A 61 -5.73 -7.16 -3.42
N CYS A 62 -5.19 -6.89 -4.60
CA CYS A 62 -5.88 -7.12 -5.89
C CYS A 62 -4.91 -7.03 -7.08
N ASP A 63 -5.25 -7.70 -8.16
CA ASP A 63 -4.56 -7.51 -9.43
C ASP A 63 -5.24 -6.38 -10.25
N PRO A 64 -4.48 -5.55 -10.95
CA PRO A 64 -3.02 -5.54 -11.07
C PRO A 64 -2.32 -4.60 -10.07
N TRP A 65 -3.05 -3.98 -9.11
CA TRP A 65 -2.56 -2.83 -8.35
C TRP A 65 -1.75 -3.20 -7.11
N MET A 66 -2.22 -4.18 -6.33
CA MET A 66 -1.56 -4.67 -5.12
C MET A 66 -1.51 -6.20 -5.18
N THR A 67 -0.61 -6.70 -6.01
CA THR A 67 -0.40 -8.13 -6.22
C THR A 67 0.22 -8.80 -4.99
N LEU A 68 0.21 -10.12 -4.92
CA LEU A 68 0.89 -10.84 -3.84
C LEU A 68 2.38 -10.51 -3.79
N GLU A 69 3.02 -10.33 -4.94
CA GLU A 69 4.42 -9.91 -5.02
C GLU A 69 4.66 -8.54 -4.37
N HIS A 70 3.72 -7.58 -4.55
CA HIS A 70 3.78 -6.30 -3.84
C HIS A 70 3.60 -6.47 -2.32
N VAL A 71 2.69 -7.34 -1.89
CA VAL A 71 2.49 -7.64 -0.47
C VAL A 71 3.75 -8.28 0.12
N GLU A 72 4.40 -9.21 -0.58
CA GLU A 72 5.68 -9.79 -0.19
C GLU A 72 6.76 -8.72 -0.04
N ALA A 73 6.89 -7.81 -1.01
CA ALA A 73 7.83 -6.71 -0.94
C ALA A 73 7.57 -5.77 0.26
N ILE A 74 6.29 -5.55 0.62
CA ILE A 74 5.91 -4.78 1.82
C ILE A 74 6.35 -5.51 3.08
N VAL A 75 6.12 -6.82 3.17
CA VAL A 75 6.56 -7.65 4.30
C VAL A 75 8.08 -7.59 4.47
N ASP A 76 8.83 -7.80 3.39
CA ASP A 76 10.30 -7.75 3.41
C ASP A 76 10.79 -6.37 3.81
N ARG A 77 10.21 -5.33 3.25
CA ARG A 77 10.58 -3.94 3.58
C ARG A 77 10.26 -3.60 5.03
N THR A 78 9.12 -4.03 5.55
CA THR A 78 8.70 -3.80 6.93
C THR A 78 9.64 -4.54 7.90
N ASN A 79 9.96 -5.79 7.62
CA ASN A 79 10.91 -6.57 8.43
C ASN A 79 12.31 -5.92 8.45
N ALA A 80 12.76 -5.38 7.31
CA ALA A 80 14.05 -4.67 7.20
C ALA A 80 14.11 -3.37 8.02
N LEU A 81 12.98 -2.83 8.47
CA LEU A 81 12.96 -1.69 9.38
C LEU A 81 13.44 -2.03 10.78
N ASN A 82 13.44 -3.31 11.17
CA ASN A 82 13.75 -3.77 12.51
C ASN A 82 12.94 -2.99 13.56
N ALA A 83 11.63 -2.95 13.36
CA ALA A 83 10.71 -2.32 14.31
C ALA A 83 10.54 -3.18 15.56
N ASP A 84 10.29 -2.54 16.71
CA ASP A 84 10.03 -3.25 17.97
C ASP A 84 8.63 -3.87 17.96
N ILE A 85 7.68 -3.21 17.30
CA ILE A 85 6.29 -3.64 17.15
C ILE A 85 5.80 -3.30 15.74
N ILE A 86 4.97 -4.15 15.16
CA ILE A 86 4.29 -3.90 13.88
C ILE A 86 2.79 -3.80 14.14
N VAL A 87 2.17 -2.74 13.62
CA VAL A 87 0.73 -2.51 13.72
C VAL A 87 0.12 -2.47 12.32
N MET A 88 -0.87 -3.30 12.08
CA MET A 88 -1.60 -3.39 10.82
C MET A 88 -3.00 -2.82 11.03
N LEU A 89 -3.33 -1.74 10.31
CA LEU A 89 -4.54 -0.95 10.56
C LEU A 89 -5.74 -1.35 9.69
N GLY A 90 -5.67 -2.50 9.01
CA GLY A 90 -6.77 -3.03 8.22
C GLY A 90 -6.76 -2.59 6.76
N ASP A 91 -7.91 -2.76 6.14
CA ASP A 91 -8.17 -2.57 4.72
C ASP A 91 -7.26 -3.44 3.85
N TYR A 92 -7.24 -4.74 4.19
CA TYR A 92 -6.50 -5.75 3.42
C TYR A 92 -7.23 -6.10 2.12
N VAL A 93 -8.55 -6.05 2.14
CA VAL A 93 -9.43 -6.40 1.03
C VAL A 93 -9.66 -5.20 0.13
N ALA A 94 -9.59 -5.40 -1.18
CA ALA A 94 -9.89 -4.36 -2.15
C ALA A 94 -11.39 -4.23 -2.41
N GLY A 95 -11.91 -3.00 -2.38
CA GLY A 95 -13.33 -2.68 -2.67
C GLY A 95 -13.54 -1.90 -3.98
N HIS A 96 -12.49 -1.58 -4.73
CA HIS A 96 -12.61 -0.79 -5.96
C HIS A 96 -12.92 -1.65 -7.19
N ARG A 97 -13.59 -1.05 -8.18
CA ARG A 97 -14.13 -1.77 -9.34
C ARG A 97 -13.13 -2.01 -10.48
N GLN A 98 -12.00 -1.31 -10.48
CA GLN A 98 -11.02 -1.35 -11.56
C GLN A 98 -9.93 -2.38 -11.27
N VAL A 99 -10.33 -3.62 -10.99
CA VAL A 99 -9.45 -4.74 -10.71
C VAL A 99 -9.74 -5.89 -11.66
N THR A 100 -8.72 -6.67 -11.96
CA THR A 100 -8.85 -7.88 -12.76
C THR A 100 -9.11 -9.12 -11.91
N ARG A 101 -8.64 -9.10 -10.64
CA ARG A 101 -8.88 -10.15 -9.65
C ARG A 101 -8.81 -9.60 -8.24
N TYR A 102 -9.77 -9.93 -7.39
CA TYR A 102 -9.67 -9.77 -5.94
C TYR A 102 -8.86 -10.93 -5.37
N ILE A 103 -7.86 -10.62 -4.56
CA ILE A 103 -7.01 -11.63 -3.92
C ILE A 103 -7.65 -12.00 -2.58
N PRO A 104 -8.06 -13.27 -2.38
CA PRO A 104 -8.72 -13.68 -1.15
C PRO A 104 -7.75 -13.75 0.03
N ALA A 105 -8.29 -13.69 1.25
CA ALA A 105 -7.50 -13.75 2.48
C ALA A 105 -6.64 -15.02 2.59
N THR A 106 -7.11 -16.13 2.02
CA THR A 106 -6.35 -17.40 1.98
C THR A 106 -5.03 -17.30 1.22
N GLU A 107 -4.88 -16.29 0.35
CA GLU A 107 -3.64 -16.06 -0.41
C GLU A 107 -2.75 -14.99 0.26
N TRP A 108 -3.30 -13.83 0.65
CA TRP A 108 -2.47 -12.75 1.21
C TRP A 108 -2.15 -12.92 2.71
N ALA A 109 -3.01 -13.56 3.50
CA ALA A 109 -2.76 -13.71 4.94
C ALA A 109 -1.51 -14.57 5.26
N PRO A 110 -1.22 -15.68 4.56
CA PRO A 110 0.04 -16.39 4.72
C PRO A 110 1.27 -15.53 4.44
N VAL A 111 1.20 -14.60 3.48
CA VAL A 111 2.29 -13.67 3.17
C VAL A 111 2.50 -12.70 4.34
N LEU A 112 1.42 -12.10 4.85
CA LEU A 112 1.46 -11.19 5.99
C LEU A 112 1.92 -11.88 7.28
N ALA A 113 1.69 -13.18 7.43
CA ALA A 113 2.22 -13.97 8.53
C ALA A 113 3.77 -14.03 8.56
N GLY A 114 4.43 -13.60 7.49
CA GLY A 114 5.88 -13.40 7.41
C GLY A 114 6.42 -12.17 8.16
N LEU A 115 5.55 -11.27 8.64
CA LEU A 115 5.94 -10.10 9.45
C LEU A 115 6.48 -10.55 10.81
N LYS A 116 7.55 -9.87 11.30
CA LYS A 116 8.23 -10.21 12.55
C LYS A 116 8.63 -8.97 13.32
N ALA A 117 8.28 -8.94 14.60
CA ALA A 117 8.72 -7.90 15.52
C ALA A 117 8.87 -8.47 16.94
N PRO A 118 9.84 -8.00 17.76
CA PRO A 118 10.05 -8.51 19.11
C PRO A 118 8.83 -8.40 20.04
N LEU A 119 8.07 -7.31 19.93
CA LEU A 119 6.85 -7.09 20.71
C LEU A 119 5.58 -7.55 19.97
N GLY A 120 5.75 -8.26 18.87
CA GLY A 120 4.66 -8.87 18.12
C GLY A 120 4.14 -8.01 16.96
N VAL A 121 3.25 -8.65 16.19
CA VAL A 121 2.49 -8.06 15.10
C VAL A 121 1.04 -8.03 15.51
N HIS A 122 0.45 -6.84 15.50
CA HIS A 122 -0.93 -6.60 15.93
C HIS A 122 -1.75 -6.10 14.75
N ALA A 123 -2.90 -6.70 14.54
CA ALA A 123 -3.77 -6.38 13.41
C ALA A 123 -5.19 -6.04 13.87
N ILE A 124 -5.79 -5.09 13.21
CA ILE A 124 -7.22 -4.79 13.30
C ILE A 124 -7.83 -4.90 11.90
N LEU A 125 -9.14 -5.00 11.81
CA LEU A 125 -9.87 -4.91 10.56
C LEU A 125 -10.19 -3.44 10.24
N GLY A 126 -10.07 -3.09 8.96
CA GLY A 126 -10.53 -1.82 8.42
C GLY A 126 -11.98 -1.92 7.92
N ASN A 127 -12.47 -0.83 7.33
CA ASN A 127 -13.85 -0.79 6.86
C ASN A 127 -14.10 -1.67 5.63
N HIS A 128 -13.13 -1.79 4.73
CA HIS A 128 -13.25 -2.67 3.55
C HIS A 128 -13.24 -4.15 3.94
N ASP A 129 -12.43 -4.55 4.91
CA ASP A 129 -12.41 -5.93 5.41
C ASP A 129 -13.78 -6.32 5.97
N TRP A 130 -14.47 -5.38 6.60
CA TRP A 130 -15.80 -5.59 7.14
C TRP A 130 -16.90 -5.53 6.09
N TRP A 131 -16.81 -4.63 5.10
CA TRP A 131 -17.89 -4.42 4.13
C TRP A 131 -17.87 -5.41 2.96
N GLU A 132 -16.68 -5.82 2.52
CA GLU A 132 -16.53 -6.69 1.35
C GLU A 132 -16.61 -8.18 1.73
N ASP A 133 -16.30 -8.55 2.97
CA ASP A 133 -16.42 -9.91 3.44
C ASP A 133 -17.81 -10.18 4.05
N LYS A 134 -18.68 -10.78 3.24
CA LYS A 134 -20.05 -11.11 3.64
C LYS A 134 -20.12 -12.23 4.67
N GLU A 135 -19.10 -13.07 4.78
CA GLU A 135 -19.05 -14.15 5.77
C GLU A 135 -18.72 -13.58 7.15
N VAL A 136 -17.73 -12.70 7.23
CA VAL A 136 -17.39 -11.95 8.46
C VAL A 136 -18.60 -11.15 8.97
N GLN A 137 -19.34 -10.50 8.06
CA GLN A 137 -20.56 -9.76 8.41
C GLN A 137 -21.65 -10.68 9.01
N ARG A 138 -21.80 -11.91 8.50
CA ARG A 138 -22.82 -12.85 8.97
C ARG A 138 -22.46 -13.51 10.29
N GLU A 139 -21.19 -13.80 10.48
CA GLU A 139 -20.71 -14.53 11.66
C GLU A 139 -20.39 -13.62 12.85
N GLY A 140 -20.27 -12.32 12.63
CA GLY A 140 -19.99 -11.32 13.67
C GLY A 140 -18.64 -11.50 14.36
N LYS A 141 -17.69 -12.11 13.65
CA LYS A 141 -16.36 -12.46 14.18
C LYS A 141 -15.27 -11.77 13.40
#